data_f9d26dbde3807558392f1718785b360c
#
_entry.id   f9d26dbde3807558392f1718785b360c
#
_cell.length_a   1.000
_cell.length_b   1.000
_cell.length_c   1.000
_cell.angle_alpha   90.00
_cell.angle_beta   90.00
_cell.angle_gamma   90.00
#
_symmetry.space_group_name_H-M   'P 1'
#
loop_
_entity.id
_entity.type
_entity.pdbx_description
1 polymer ?
#
loop_
_entity_poly.entity_id
_entity_poly.type
_entity_poly.pdbx_seq_one_letter_code
_entity_poly.pdbx_strand_id
1 'polypeptide(L)'
;IECARGGPDGASMPLTGSDGYQYSLPMFCPEILENAAILYIWVTPEESRRKNADRADPNDPGSNLHHGVPLAVMLGEYGCDDMEYLVNTSEQKGTVTVKAHGNTYHVPIGIFDNRVDKTSFLRAGPSAWDAALVEDVTCAIRQATDTMWAGYRK
;
A
#
# COMPACT_ATOMS: atom_id res chain seq x y z
N ILE A 1 -3.44 -7.57 8.78
CA ILE A 1 -4.08 -6.24 8.92
C ILE A 1 -3.98 -5.56 7.56
N GLU A 2 -5.08 -5.10 7.01
CA GLU A 2 -5.11 -4.21 5.85
C GLU A 2 -5.19 -2.77 6.35
N CYS A 3 -4.32 -1.91 5.83
CA CYS A 3 -4.23 -0.52 6.24
C CYS A 3 -4.03 0.36 5.01
N ALA A 4 -5.02 1.18 4.66
CA ALA A 4 -4.91 2.23 3.66
C ALA A 4 -4.92 3.58 4.37
N ARG A 5 -3.87 4.37 4.18
CA ARG A 5 -3.73 5.70 4.75
C ARG A 5 -3.09 6.64 3.74
N GLY A 6 -3.50 7.88 3.79
CA GLY A 6 -2.98 8.90 2.91
C GLY A 6 -3.30 10.28 3.44
N GLY A 7 -3.19 11.26 2.58
CA GLY A 7 -3.51 12.65 2.82
C GLY A 7 -3.97 13.35 1.55
N PRO A 8 -4.20 14.66 1.60
CA PRO A 8 -4.67 15.43 0.46
C PRO A 8 -3.74 15.36 -0.75
N ASP A 9 -4.32 15.37 -1.94
CA ASP A 9 -3.58 15.41 -3.19
C ASP A 9 -2.64 16.64 -3.22
N GLY A 10 -1.37 16.41 -3.59
CA GLY A 10 -0.35 17.45 -3.61
C GLY A 10 0.19 17.88 -2.24
N ALA A 11 -0.15 17.19 -1.16
CA ALA A 11 0.43 17.50 0.15
C ALA A 11 1.95 17.27 0.18
N SER A 12 2.65 18.12 0.93
CA SER A 12 4.10 17.99 1.11
C SER A 12 4.45 16.95 2.18
N MET A 13 5.60 16.30 2.02
CA MET A 13 6.12 15.33 2.99
C MET A 13 7.02 15.99 4.06
N PRO A 14 6.97 15.52 5.31
CA PRO A 14 6.06 14.47 5.80
C PRO A 14 4.60 14.96 5.89
N LEU A 15 3.65 14.02 5.76
CA LEU A 15 2.25 14.31 6.05
C LEU A 15 2.09 14.76 7.52
N THR A 16 1.12 15.63 7.78
CA THR A 16 0.93 16.24 9.11
C THR A 16 -0.43 15.88 9.71
N GLY A 17 -0.59 16.10 11.01
CA GLY A 17 -1.83 15.82 11.71
C GLY A 17 -2.10 14.32 11.85
N SER A 18 -3.30 13.88 11.49
CA SER A 18 -3.74 12.49 11.55
C SER A 18 -3.58 11.74 10.21
N ASP A 19 -2.87 12.33 9.25
CA ASP A 19 -2.72 11.78 7.92
C ASP A 19 -1.54 10.80 7.82
N GLY A 20 -1.64 9.89 6.86
CA GLY A 20 -0.57 9.00 6.47
C GLY A 20 -0.28 7.83 7.40
N TYR A 21 0.76 7.10 7.00
CA TYR A 21 1.29 5.97 7.76
C TYR A 21 2.16 6.42 8.93
N GLN A 22 2.80 7.58 8.83
CA GLN A 22 3.57 8.16 9.93
C GLN A 22 2.72 8.36 11.20
N TYR A 23 1.45 8.72 11.04
CA TYR A 23 0.51 8.84 12.15
C TYR A 23 -0.04 7.47 12.58
N SER A 24 -0.43 6.62 11.62
CA SER A 24 -1.20 5.41 11.92
C SER A 24 -0.35 4.24 12.42
N LEU A 25 0.89 4.08 11.93
CA LEU A 25 1.76 2.98 12.38
C LEU A 25 2.06 3.02 13.88
N PRO A 26 2.38 4.17 14.50
CA PRO A 26 2.59 4.26 15.94
C PRO A 26 1.38 3.91 16.81
N MET A 27 0.17 3.83 16.24
CA MET A 27 -1.06 3.46 16.94
C MET A 27 -1.20 1.94 17.17
N PHE A 28 -0.41 1.12 16.47
CA PHE A 28 -0.38 -0.32 16.73
C PHE A 28 0.30 -0.61 18.07
N CYS A 29 -0.19 -1.64 18.77
CA CYS A 29 0.42 -2.05 20.03
C CYS A 29 1.84 -2.62 19.84
N PRO A 30 2.66 -2.64 20.90
CA PRO A 30 4.04 -3.13 20.84
C PRO A 30 4.16 -4.52 20.23
N GLU A 31 3.28 -5.44 20.60
CA GLU A 31 3.29 -6.84 20.15
C GLU A 31 3.10 -6.95 18.62
N ILE A 32 2.32 -6.04 18.02
CA ILE A 32 2.17 -5.97 16.57
C ILE A 32 3.45 -5.41 15.95
N LEU A 33 3.97 -4.29 16.45
CA LEU A 33 5.15 -3.62 15.89
C LEU A 33 6.41 -4.51 15.95
N GLU A 34 6.55 -5.32 17.01
CA GLU A 34 7.66 -6.27 17.18
C GLU A 34 7.61 -7.45 16.21
N ASN A 35 6.40 -7.85 15.78
CA ASN A 35 6.17 -9.03 14.96
C ASN A 35 5.62 -8.71 13.56
N ALA A 36 5.51 -7.44 13.21
CA ALA A 36 4.98 -7.02 11.91
C ALA A 36 6.03 -7.07 10.81
N ALA A 37 5.52 -7.25 9.59
CA ALA A 37 6.22 -6.91 8.36
C ALA A 37 5.20 -6.26 7.41
N ILE A 38 5.64 -5.32 6.59
CA ILE A 38 4.79 -4.55 5.69
C ILE A 38 4.97 -5.07 4.26
N LEU A 39 3.87 -5.47 3.62
CA LEU A 39 3.82 -5.58 2.16
C LEU A 39 3.09 -4.34 1.63
N TYR A 40 3.85 -3.46 0.99
CA TYR A 40 3.32 -2.22 0.44
C TYR A 40 3.03 -2.39 -1.05
N ILE A 41 1.77 -2.13 -1.44
CA ILE A 41 1.35 -2.12 -2.84
C ILE A 41 1.44 -0.68 -3.35
N TRP A 42 2.49 -0.40 -4.11
CA TRP A 42 2.76 0.95 -4.59
C TRP A 42 2.03 1.26 -5.88
N VAL A 43 1.15 2.23 -5.83
CA VAL A 43 0.33 2.70 -6.96
C VAL A 43 0.42 4.22 -7.02
N THR A 44 0.52 4.81 -8.22
CA THR A 44 0.46 6.28 -8.33
C THR A 44 -0.96 6.77 -8.00
N PRO A 45 -1.12 8.03 -7.55
CA PRO A 45 -2.44 8.62 -7.30
C PRO A 45 -3.38 8.53 -8.51
N GLU A 46 -2.85 8.75 -9.73
CA GLU A 46 -3.61 8.67 -10.98
C GLU A 46 -4.10 7.24 -11.24
N GLU A 47 -3.20 6.26 -11.08
CA GLU A 47 -3.52 4.86 -11.29
C GLU A 47 -4.50 4.34 -10.22
N SER A 48 -4.36 4.81 -8.97
CA SER A 48 -5.30 4.54 -7.90
C SER A 48 -6.70 5.04 -8.25
N ARG A 49 -6.83 6.28 -8.74
CA ARG A 49 -8.10 6.86 -9.20
C ARG A 49 -8.68 6.09 -10.39
N ARG A 50 -7.85 5.72 -11.36
CA ARG A 50 -8.28 4.90 -12.51
C ARG A 50 -8.85 3.56 -12.04
N LYS A 51 -8.12 2.83 -11.19
CA LYS A 51 -8.56 1.55 -10.64
C LYS A 51 -9.84 1.66 -9.80
N ASN A 52 -9.98 2.76 -9.07
CA ASN A 52 -11.19 3.06 -8.31
C ASN A 52 -12.41 3.26 -9.24
N ALA A 53 -12.23 4.00 -10.33
CA ALA A 53 -13.29 4.17 -11.34
C ALA A 53 -13.65 2.85 -12.03
N ASP A 54 -12.64 2.06 -12.41
CA ASP A 54 -12.85 0.75 -13.05
C ASP A 54 -13.52 -0.30 -12.13
N ARG A 55 -13.47 -0.09 -10.81
CA ARG A 55 -14.12 -0.98 -9.84
C ARG A 55 -15.62 -0.76 -9.79
N ALA A 56 -16.10 0.46 -10.09
CA ALA A 56 -17.48 0.79 -10.01
C ALA A 56 -18.29 0.07 -11.12
N ASP A 57 -19.24 -0.78 -10.73
CA ASP A 57 -20.20 -1.40 -11.66
C ASP A 57 -21.54 -0.69 -11.52
N PRO A 58 -21.98 0.05 -12.56
CA PRO A 58 -23.29 0.71 -12.54
C PRO A 58 -24.48 -0.26 -12.41
N ASN A 59 -24.27 -1.55 -12.77
CA ASN A 59 -25.32 -2.56 -12.71
C ASN A 59 -25.42 -3.23 -11.33
N ASP A 60 -24.44 -2.98 -10.44
CA ASP A 60 -24.41 -3.52 -9.08
C ASP A 60 -24.10 -2.44 -8.03
N PRO A 61 -24.92 -1.39 -7.94
CA PRO A 61 -24.63 -0.20 -7.12
C PRO A 61 -24.67 -0.45 -5.61
N GLY A 62 -25.16 -1.60 -5.17
CA GLY A 62 -25.20 -2.00 -3.76
C GLY A 62 -24.06 -2.91 -3.32
N SER A 63 -23.18 -3.32 -4.24
CA SER A 63 -22.09 -4.25 -3.94
C SER A 63 -20.98 -3.58 -3.16
N ASN A 64 -20.56 -4.20 -2.07
CA ASN A 64 -19.34 -3.81 -1.34
C ASN A 64 -18.05 -4.10 -2.12
N LEU A 65 -18.15 -4.90 -3.20
CA LEU A 65 -17.01 -5.28 -4.04
C LEU A 65 -16.87 -4.39 -5.28
N HIS A 66 -17.96 -3.82 -5.77
CA HIS A 66 -18.06 -3.13 -7.06
C HIS A 66 -18.44 -1.65 -6.92
N HIS A 67 -18.20 -1.03 -5.77
CA HIS A 67 -18.39 0.40 -5.62
C HIS A 67 -17.05 1.15 -5.65
N GLY A 68 -17.08 2.36 -6.23
CA GLY A 68 -15.94 3.28 -6.18
C GLY A 68 -16.03 4.23 -4.99
N VAL A 69 -14.89 4.63 -4.47
CA VAL A 69 -14.79 5.72 -3.49
C VAL A 69 -15.07 7.05 -4.21
N PRO A 70 -15.89 7.98 -3.65
CA PRO A 70 -16.11 9.27 -4.24
C PRO A 70 -14.82 10.05 -4.51
N LEU A 71 -14.75 10.76 -5.66
CA LEU A 71 -13.53 11.47 -6.06
C LEU A 71 -13.04 12.48 -5.01
N ALA A 72 -13.98 13.16 -4.33
CA ALA A 72 -13.62 14.10 -3.26
C ALA A 72 -12.86 13.43 -2.10
N VAL A 73 -13.24 12.21 -1.74
CA VAL A 73 -12.55 11.41 -0.72
C VAL A 73 -11.20 10.92 -1.25
N MET A 74 -11.15 10.48 -2.52
CA MET A 74 -9.87 10.09 -3.15
C MET A 74 -8.87 11.24 -3.18
N LEU A 75 -9.30 12.47 -3.41
CA LEU A 75 -8.42 13.64 -3.43
C LEU A 75 -8.11 14.18 -2.02
N GLY A 76 -9.04 14.07 -1.08
CA GLY A 76 -8.88 14.63 0.26
C GLY A 76 -8.17 13.72 1.26
N GLU A 77 -8.34 12.39 1.13
CA GLU A 77 -7.86 11.43 2.12
C GLU A 77 -6.88 10.39 1.53
N TYR A 78 -6.89 10.19 0.20
CA TYR A 78 -6.06 9.20 -0.51
C TYR A 78 -5.36 9.80 -1.73
N GLY A 79 -5.18 11.12 -1.76
CA GLY A 79 -4.53 11.82 -2.85
C GLY A 79 -3.03 11.58 -2.95
N CYS A 80 -2.41 11.33 -1.81
CA CYS A 80 -1.02 10.88 -1.70
C CYS A 80 -0.84 10.02 -0.45
N ASP A 81 0.30 9.34 -0.31
CA ASP A 81 0.71 8.70 0.94
C ASP A 81 2.18 9.01 1.25
N ASP A 82 2.62 8.68 2.45
CA ASP A 82 3.95 8.98 2.97
C ASP A 82 4.88 7.76 3.06
N MET A 83 4.51 6.60 2.48
CA MET A 83 5.30 5.38 2.63
C MET A 83 6.69 5.50 2.00
N GLU A 84 6.81 6.09 0.80
CA GLU A 84 8.10 6.33 0.17
C GLU A 84 9.00 7.23 1.04
N TYR A 85 8.44 8.28 1.63
CA TYR A 85 9.14 9.15 2.56
C TYR A 85 9.64 8.36 3.78
N LEU A 86 8.79 7.53 4.40
CA LEU A 86 9.13 6.73 5.57
C LEU A 86 10.24 5.71 5.28
N VAL A 87 10.22 5.08 4.10
CA VAL A 87 11.28 4.15 3.67
C VAL A 87 12.60 4.89 3.47
N ASN A 88 12.56 6.04 2.80
CA ASN A 88 13.77 6.83 2.49
C ASN A 88 14.40 7.48 3.74
N THR A 89 13.60 7.75 4.77
CA THR A 89 14.06 8.34 6.03
C THR A 89 14.28 7.30 7.15
N SER A 90 14.05 6.01 6.86
CA SER A 90 14.22 4.95 7.85
C SER A 90 15.67 4.85 8.31
N GLU A 91 15.87 4.67 9.63
CA GLU A 91 17.17 4.50 10.25
C GLU A 91 17.85 3.17 9.86
N GLN A 92 17.07 2.19 9.39
CA GLN A 92 17.56 0.90 8.92
C GLN A 92 17.05 0.60 7.51
N LYS A 93 17.96 0.29 6.59
CA LYS A 93 17.63 -0.05 5.19
C LYS A 93 16.68 -1.24 5.11
N GLY A 94 15.66 -1.14 4.27
CA GLY A 94 14.67 -2.20 4.04
C GLY A 94 13.61 -2.29 5.14
N THR A 95 13.47 -1.23 5.95
CA THR A 95 12.46 -1.14 6.99
C THR A 95 11.74 0.20 6.95
N VAL A 96 10.67 0.30 7.72
CA VAL A 96 10.07 1.57 8.16
C VAL A 96 10.40 1.74 9.64
N THR A 97 11.03 2.86 10.02
CA THR A 97 11.28 3.20 11.42
C THR A 97 10.02 3.77 12.05
N VAL A 98 9.51 3.11 13.08
CA VAL A 98 8.33 3.52 13.86
C VAL A 98 8.74 3.82 15.29
N LYS A 99 8.56 5.07 15.73
CA LYS A 99 8.81 5.48 17.12
C LYS A 99 7.49 5.52 17.88
N ALA A 100 7.29 4.58 18.79
CA ALA A 100 6.04 4.40 19.52
C ALA A 100 6.30 3.77 20.91
N HIS A 101 5.44 4.07 21.86
CA HIS A 101 5.46 3.45 23.21
C HIS A 101 6.82 3.51 23.92
N GLY A 102 7.60 4.58 23.66
CA GLY A 102 8.95 4.75 24.22
C GLY A 102 10.04 3.91 23.56
N ASN A 103 9.72 3.17 22.49
CA ASN A 103 10.64 2.31 21.75
C ASN A 103 10.78 2.75 20.29
N THR A 104 11.81 2.23 19.63
CA THR A 104 12.00 2.34 18.17
C THR A 104 11.91 0.97 17.55
N TYR A 105 11.02 0.83 16.57
CA TYR A 105 10.80 -0.42 15.83
C TYR A 105 11.29 -0.21 14.40
N HIS A 106 11.95 -1.21 13.83
CA HIS A 106 12.38 -1.24 12.43
C HIS A 106 11.57 -2.31 11.71
N VAL A 107 10.37 -1.95 11.25
CA VAL A 107 9.41 -2.87 10.64
C VAL A 107 9.85 -3.20 9.21
N PRO A 108 10.17 -4.47 8.89
CA PRO A 108 10.58 -4.87 7.54
C PRO A 108 9.53 -4.55 6.50
N ILE A 109 9.96 -4.12 5.30
CA ILE A 109 9.06 -3.78 4.21
C ILE A 109 9.48 -4.45 2.90
N GLY A 110 8.49 -5.00 2.20
CA GLY A 110 8.58 -5.38 0.80
C GLY A 110 7.66 -4.51 -0.04
N ILE A 111 8.11 -4.11 -1.22
CA ILE A 111 7.36 -3.22 -2.10
C ILE A 111 6.97 -3.97 -3.37
N PHE A 112 5.66 -4.13 -3.58
CA PHE A 112 5.11 -4.54 -4.87
C PHE A 112 4.82 -3.29 -5.71
N ASP A 113 5.70 -3.02 -6.68
CA ASP A 113 5.56 -1.87 -7.57
C ASP A 113 4.49 -2.13 -8.64
N ASN A 114 3.34 -1.52 -8.46
CA ASN A 114 2.19 -1.56 -9.36
C ASN A 114 1.84 -0.17 -9.92
N ARG A 115 2.83 0.72 -10.01
CA ARG A 115 2.67 2.04 -10.63
C ARG A 115 2.42 1.94 -12.13
N VAL A 116 2.97 0.92 -12.77
CA VAL A 116 2.53 0.44 -14.07
C VAL A 116 1.64 -0.77 -13.82
N ASP A 117 0.40 -0.70 -14.29
CA ASP A 117 -0.63 -1.70 -13.97
C ASP A 117 -0.21 -3.12 -14.33
N LYS A 118 -0.08 -3.97 -13.31
CA LYS A 118 0.25 -5.39 -13.42
C LYS A 118 -0.94 -6.31 -13.07
N THR A 119 -2.08 -5.75 -12.64
CA THR A 119 -3.11 -6.55 -11.98
C THR A 119 -4.50 -6.46 -12.60
N SER A 120 -4.79 -5.48 -13.46
CA SER A 120 -6.15 -5.30 -14.01
C SER A 120 -6.62 -6.48 -14.86
N PHE A 121 -5.72 -7.24 -15.50
CA PHE A 121 -6.10 -8.44 -16.28
C PHE A 121 -6.71 -9.54 -15.40
N LEU A 122 -6.42 -9.56 -14.09
CA LEU A 122 -6.96 -10.54 -13.13
C LEU A 122 -8.48 -10.39 -12.90
N ARG A 123 -9.08 -9.29 -13.34
CA ARG A 123 -10.54 -9.10 -13.31
C ARG A 123 -11.27 -10.04 -14.28
N ALA A 124 -10.61 -10.47 -15.34
CA ALA A 124 -11.13 -11.49 -16.22
C ALA A 124 -11.13 -12.86 -15.52
N GLY A 125 -11.94 -13.79 -16.00
CA GLY A 125 -11.92 -15.16 -15.50
C GLY A 125 -10.56 -15.83 -15.76
N PRO A 126 -10.12 -16.77 -14.90
CA PRO A 126 -8.78 -17.38 -14.97
C PRO A 126 -8.43 -18.00 -16.32
N SER A 127 -9.43 -18.46 -17.08
CA SER A 127 -9.22 -19.03 -18.44
C SER A 127 -8.79 -17.99 -19.50
N ALA A 128 -8.95 -16.68 -19.18
CA ALA A 128 -8.57 -15.58 -20.06
C ALA A 128 -7.24 -14.91 -19.64
N TRP A 129 -6.59 -15.41 -18.59
CA TRP A 129 -5.33 -14.83 -18.12
C TRP A 129 -4.17 -15.17 -19.04
N ASP A 130 -3.41 -14.16 -19.43
CA ASP A 130 -2.17 -14.34 -20.14
C ASP A 130 -1.08 -14.89 -19.20
N ALA A 131 -0.43 -15.98 -19.58
CA ALA A 131 0.56 -16.66 -18.75
C ALA A 131 1.79 -15.78 -18.45
N ALA A 132 2.19 -14.91 -19.39
CA ALA A 132 3.32 -14.00 -19.17
C ALA A 132 2.98 -12.90 -18.16
N LEU A 133 1.74 -12.38 -18.17
CA LEU A 133 1.27 -11.42 -17.17
C LEU A 133 1.15 -12.05 -15.77
N VAL A 134 0.68 -13.31 -15.70
CA VAL A 134 0.64 -14.08 -14.44
C VAL A 134 2.04 -14.26 -13.86
N GLU A 135 3.02 -14.61 -14.71
CA GLU A 135 4.41 -14.77 -14.29
C GLU A 135 5.02 -13.44 -13.80
N ASP A 136 4.78 -12.32 -14.51
CA ASP A 136 5.27 -11.00 -14.09
C ASP A 136 4.74 -10.59 -12.70
N VAL A 137 3.44 -10.76 -12.46
CA VAL A 137 2.83 -10.50 -11.14
C VAL A 137 3.41 -11.43 -10.09
N THR A 138 3.55 -12.72 -10.39
CA THR A 138 4.07 -13.72 -9.46
C THR A 138 5.52 -13.40 -9.07
N CYS A 139 6.37 -13.07 -10.05
CA CYS A 139 7.75 -12.66 -9.80
C CYS A 139 7.83 -11.39 -8.95
N ALA A 140 7.02 -10.38 -9.27
CA ALA A 140 7.03 -9.11 -8.54
C ALA A 140 6.56 -9.28 -7.08
N ILE A 141 5.51 -10.06 -6.83
CA ILE A 141 5.04 -10.36 -5.45
C ILE A 141 6.10 -11.18 -4.70
N ARG A 142 6.68 -12.21 -5.35
CA ARG A 142 7.73 -13.02 -4.73
C ARG A 142 8.92 -12.16 -4.33
N GLN A 143 9.41 -11.29 -5.22
CA GLN A 143 10.52 -10.38 -4.91
C GLN A 143 10.22 -9.47 -3.72
N ALA A 144 9.01 -8.90 -3.65
CA ALA A 144 8.58 -8.06 -2.53
C ALA A 144 8.54 -8.86 -1.21
N THR A 145 7.94 -10.05 -1.24
CA THR A 145 7.81 -10.90 -0.05
C THR A 145 9.16 -11.47 0.40
N ASP A 146 10.06 -11.84 -0.50
CA ASP A 146 11.40 -12.32 -0.17
C ASP A 146 12.22 -11.20 0.49
N THR A 147 12.12 -9.96 -0.01
CA THR A 147 12.77 -8.78 0.59
C THR A 147 12.25 -8.52 2.00
N MET A 148 10.94 -8.51 2.18
CA MET A 148 10.29 -8.37 3.48
C MET A 148 10.71 -9.48 4.45
N TRP A 149 10.71 -10.73 4.01
CA TRP A 149 11.06 -11.89 4.82
C TRP A 149 12.54 -11.90 5.25
N ALA A 150 13.44 -11.49 4.36
CA ALA A 150 14.86 -11.37 4.69
C ALA A 150 15.10 -10.33 5.78
N GLY A 151 14.32 -9.25 5.81
CA GLY A 151 14.34 -8.24 6.88
C GLY A 151 13.74 -8.75 8.20
N TYR A 152 12.71 -9.59 8.13
CA TYR A 152 12.01 -10.13 9.30
C TYR A 152 12.86 -11.16 10.09
N ARG A 153 13.72 -11.89 9.41
CA ARG A 153 14.56 -12.95 10.00
C ARG A 153 15.83 -12.45 10.72
N LYS A 154 16.07 -11.15 10.75
CA LYS A 154 17.22 -10.57 11.47
C LYS A 154 16.86 -10.32 12.93
#